data_4bb6110d2c2371d7a5031eca9fec0bbd
#
_entry.id   4bb6110d2c2371d7a5031eca9fec0bbd
#
_cell.length_a   1.000
_cell.length_b   1.000
_cell.length_c   1.000
_cell.angle_alpha   90.00
_cell.angle_beta   90.00
_cell.angle_gamma   90.00
#
_symmetry.space_group_name_H-M   'P 1'
#
loop_
_entity.id
_entity.type
_entity.pdbx_description
1 polymer ?
#
loop_
_entity_poly.entity_id
_entity_poly.type
_entity_poly.pdbx_seq_one_letter_code
_entity_poly.pdbx_strand_id
1 'polypeptide(L)'
;MAGPFTVTLLCGLLTATLAGATLNPPAVLSLGREIIRERLTQELNDHDAIAILQQLPLLSTIREKPAGGIPVLGNVVNSILKHIIWLKVTSANILQLHVEPSDEGQGLTVKIPLDMVAGLNTPLVKTIVEIHMETEAQAIIHMNTSERGDAHLVINDCSNSPGSLRVSLLQKLSFLVNPLANTVMGLLVPALPELVKTQLCPVIKAAFEDMQADLLQLVRAPVSLGSDRLQFDFLSPAIKGNVIQLELGAKLLDSNGDVTKQFNKSAVSLTVPYLDSTPFSLTVRQDVVNAAIAALLPPEELVVLLDYVLPELARRLKSTIQVISEQAANQLGPTQLVKILTQETPELLLEEGSAKVAQLIVLEVFATNEAHRPFFTLGIEASSEAQFYTKGDRLMLNFNEISSDRIHLMNSGIGLFNPELLRNSTTEILVSVLLPNENGKLRSGIPISIMKAWGFEEASTFLTKDSLVITPASS
;
A
#
# COMPACT_ATOMS: atom_id res chain seq x y z
N MET A 1 14.27 -46.61 -44.71
CA MET A 1 12.86 -46.39 -44.30
C MET A 1 12.85 -46.04 -42.83
N ALA A 2 12.90 -44.75 -42.54
CA ALA A 2 12.79 -44.27 -41.16
C ALA A 2 11.31 -43.95 -40.91
N GLY A 3 10.74 -44.63 -39.93
CA GLY A 3 9.32 -44.63 -39.66
C GLY A 3 8.81 -43.31 -39.01
N PRO A 4 7.50 -43.07 -39.05
CA PRO A 4 6.86 -41.78 -38.65
C PRO A 4 6.80 -41.56 -37.14
N PHE A 5 7.53 -42.30 -36.32
CA PHE A 5 7.50 -42.20 -34.86
C PHE A 5 8.40 -41.09 -34.24
N THR A 6 9.32 -40.54 -35.02
CA THR A 6 10.26 -39.51 -34.50
C THR A 6 9.71 -38.09 -34.55
N VAL A 7 8.68 -37.82 -35.33
CA VAL A 7 8.12 -36.45 -35.47
C VAL A 7 7.09 -36.13 -34.38
N THR A 8 6.41 -37.14 -33.84
CA THR A 8 5.42 -36.96 -32.77
C THR A 8 6.02 -36.69 -31.39
N LEU A 9 7.27 -37.12 -31.14
CA LEU A 9 7.95 -36.86 -29.85
C LEU A 9 8.52 -35.46 -29.77
N LEU A 10 8.86 -34.82 -30.88
CA LEU A 10 9.38 -33.43 -30.89
C LEU A 10 8.25 -32.40 -30.72
N CYS A 11 7.04 -32.67 -31.18
CA CYS A 11 5.89 -31.79 -30.97
C CYS A 11 5.36 -31.85 -29.53
N GLY A 12 5.50 -32.98 -28.84
CA GLY A 12 5.10 -33.13 -27.42
C GLY A 12 6.01 -32.41 -26.43
N LEU A 13 7.29 -32.20 -26.76
CA LEU A 13 8.25 -31.51 -25.93
C LEU A 13 8.19 -29.98 -26.06
N LEU A 14 7.63 -29.46 -27.15
CA LEU A 14 7.47 -28.01 -27.34
C LEU A 14 6.19 -27.43 -26.74
N THR A 15 5.26 -28.27 -26.30
CA THR A 15 4.02 -27.82 -25.64
C THR A 15 4.11 -27.80 -24.08
N ALA A 16 5.21 -28.33 -23.53
CA ALA A 16 5.37 -28.44 -22.06
C ALA A 16 6.10 -27.25 -21.38
N THR A 17 6.44 -26.19 -22.10
CA THR A 17 7.20 -25.04 -21.54
C THR A 17 6.50 -23.69 -21.68
N LEU A 18 5.20 -23.67 -21.84
CA LEU A 18 4.38 -22.49 -21.55
C LEU A 18 3.74 -22.65 -20.16
N ALA A 19 4.56 -22.91 -19.16
CA ALA A 19 4.24 -22.47 -17.83
C ALA A 19 4.19 -20.94 -17.91
N GLY A 20 2.96 -20.40 -17.98
CA GLY A 20 2.77 -18.96 -18.13
C GLY A 20 3.56 -18.24 -17.04
N ALA A 21 4.57 -17.47 -17.46
CA ALA A 21 5.30 -16.62 -16.52
C ALA A 21 4.27 -15.76 -15.81
N THR A 22 4.16 -15.92 -14.49
CA THR A 22 3.26 -15.11 -13.68
C THR A 22 3.73 -13.67 -13.80
N LEU A 23 2.90 -12.82 -14.40
CA LEU A 23 3.18 -11.40 -14.54
C LEU A 23 2.87 -10.71 -13.22
N ASN A 24 3.86 -10.06 -12.63
CA ASN A 24 3.75 -9.32 -11.38
C ASN A 24 3.38 -7.85 -11.65
N PRO A 25 2.48 -7.25 -10.83
CA PRO A 25 2.16 -5.84 -10.93
C PRO A 25 3.33 -4.96 -10.48
N PRO A 26 3.38 -3.68 -10.87
CA PRO A 26 4.39 -2.71 -10.43
C PRO A 26 4.39 -2.46 -8.92
N ALA A 27 3.21 -2.53 -8.30
CA ALA A 27 3.07 -2.40 -6.86
C ALA A 27 1.85 -3.18 -6.36
N VAL A 28 1.86 -3.51 -5.06
CA VAL A 28 0.74 -4.14 -4.34
C VAL A 28 0.53 -3.43 -3.02
N LEU A 29 -0.70 -2.99 -2.80
CA LEU A 29 -1.15 -2.53 -1.49
C LEU A 29 -1.90 -3.67 -0.80
N SER A 30 -1.36 -4.17 0.29
CA SER A 30 -1.96 -5.24 1.10
C SER A 30 -2.64 -4.63 2.31
N LEU A 31 -3.91 -4.94 2.53
CA LEU A 31 -4.75 -4.44 3.61
C LEU A 31 -5.04 -5.58 4.58
N GLY A 32 -4.55 -5.47 5.80
CA GLY A 32 -4.83 -6.42 6.87
C GLY A 32 -6.22 -6.21 7.50
N ARG A 33 -6.66 -7.20 8.26
CA ARG A 33 -7.97 -7.17 8.94
C ARG A 33 -8.18 -5.94 9.82
N GLU A 34 -7.11 -5.44 10.44
CA GLU A 34 -7.19 -4.30 11.36
C GLU A 34 -7.64 -3.02 10.65
N ILE A 35 -7.01 -2.71 9.51
CA ILE A 35 -7.36 -1.51 8.75
C ILE A 35 -8.73 -1.64 8.08
N ILE A 36 -9.10 -2.83 7.61
CA ILE A 36 -10.43 -3.09 7.05
C ILE A 36 -11.49 -2.87 8.12
N ARG A 37 -11.28 -3.40 9.32
CA ARG A 37 -12.16 -3.24 10.47
C ARG A 37 -12.34 -1.77 10.84
N GLU A 38 -11.23 -1.04 10.99
CA GLU A 38 -11.24 0.36 11.41
C GLU A 38 -11.97 1.23 10.39
N ARG A 39 -11.64 1.08 9.11
CA ARG A 39 -12.26 1.87 8.05
C ARG A 39 -13.75 1.57 7.89
N LEU A 40 -14.13 0.30 7.88
CA LEU A 40 -15.53 -0.06 7.79
C LEU A 40 -16.33 0.42 9.02
N THR A 41 -15.73 0.41 10.22
CA THR A 41 -16.36 0.98 11.42
C THR A 41 -16.59 2.48 11.26
N GLN A 42 -15.62 3.20 10.72
CA GLN A 42 -15.75 4.63 10.46
C GLN A 42 -16.88 4.90 9.47
N GLU A 43 -16.88 4.21 8.32
CA GLU A 43 -17.91 4.39 7.30
C GLU A 43 -19.33 4.03 7.81
N LEU A 44 -19.46 2.99 8.64
CA LEU A 44 -20.75 2.65 9.27
C LEU A 44 -21.25 3.78 10.19
N ASN A 45 -20.35 4.46 10.89
CA ASN A 45 -20.70 5.63 11.71
C ASN A 45 -21.10 6.82 10.83
N ASP A 46 -20.37 7.08 9.74
CA ASP A 46 -20.65 8.17 8.80
C ASP A 46 -22.00 7.97 8.08
N HIS A 47 -22.42 6.72 7.90
CA HIS A 47 -23.75 6.35 7.38
C HIS A 47 -24.82 6.27 8.46
N ASP A 48 -24.60 6.79 9.66
CA ASP A 48 -25.58 6.81 10.76
C ASP A 48 -26.19 5.42 11.10
N ALA A 49 -25.41 4.34 10.97
CA ALA A 49 -25.87 2.98 11.18
C ALA A 49 -26.56 2.78 12.55
N ILE A 50 -26.06 3.45 13.60
CA ILE A 50 -26.67 3.42 14.95
C ILE A 50 -28.05 4.08 14.93
N ALA A 51 -28.22 5.21 14.25
CA ALA A 51 -29.52 5.89 14.14
C ALA A 51 -30.54 5.02 13.40
N ILE A 52 -30.10 4.29 12.37
CA ILE A 52 -30.94 3.34 11.64
C ILE A 52 -31.39 2.19 12.55
N LEU A 53 -30.49 1.63 13.35
CA LEU A 53 -30.84 0.61 14.34
C LEU A 53 -31.86 1.12 15.39
N GLN A 54 -31.72 2.38 15.82
CA GLN A 54 -32.69 3.00 16.75
C GLN A 54 -34.05 3.24 16.12
N GLN A 55 -34.13 3.33 14.79
CA GLN A 55 -35.38 3.53 14.06
C GLN A 55 -36.03 2.24 13.54
N LEU A 56 -35.51 1.07 13.94
CA LEU A 56 -36.10 -0.21 13.52
C LEU A 56 -37.59 -0.28 13.82
N PRO A 57 -38.45 -0.61 12.84
CA PRO A 57 -39.88 -0.63 12.98
C PRO A 57 -40.39 -1.89 13.69
N LEU A 58 -39.92 -2.10 14.94
CA LEU A 58 -40.19 -3.33 15.70
C LEU A 58 -41.67 -3.64 15.83
N LEU A 59 -42.48 -2.63 16.19
CA LEU A 59 -43.91 -2.83 16.46
C LEU A 59 -44.71 -3.16 15.20
N SER A 60 -44.46 -2.49 14.08
CA SER A 60 -45.12 -2.79 12.81
C SER A 60 -44.79 -4.19 12.33
N THR A 61 -43.50 -4.55 12.39
CA THR A 61 -43.04 -5.87 11.93
C THR A 61 -43.63 -7.02 12.69
N ILE A 62 -43.74 -6.93 14.02
CA ILE A 62 -44.39 -8.00 14.82
C ILE A 62 -45.89 -8.04 14.63
N ARG A 63 -46.54 -6.92 14.23
CA ARG A 63 -48.00 -6.87 13.90
C ARG A 63 -48.28 -7.46 12.53
N GLU A 64 -47.41 -7.28 11.56
CA GLU A 64 -47.58 -7.76 10.18
C GLU A 64 -47.33 -9.27 10.02
N LYS A 65 -46.51 -9.87 10.87
CA LYS A 65 -46.21 -11.30 10.87
C LYS A 65 -46.80 -11.97 12.11
N PRO A 66 -48.13 -12.18 12.19
CA PRO A 66 -48.69 -12.96 13.29
C PRO A 66 -48.12 -14.38 13.25
N ALA A 67 -47.72 -14.89 14.42
CA ALA A 67 -47.09 -16.18 14.63
C ALA A 67 -47.69 -17.28 13.75
N GLY A 68 -46.87 -17.93 12.95
CA GLY A 68 -47.24 -18.84 11.89
C GLY A 68 -48.33 -19.87 12.27
N GLY A 69 -49.33 -19.97 11.43
CA GLY A 69 -50.05 -21.20 11.12
C GLY A 69 -51.10 -21.71 12.06
N ILE A 70 -51.26 -21.19 13.28
CA ILE A 70 -52.31 -21.67 14.23
C ILE A 70 -53.34 -20.54 14.48
N PRO A 71 -54.55 -20.61 13.92
CA PRO A 71 -55.53 -19.52 13.97
C PRO A 71 -55.98 -19.14 15.40
N VAL A 72 -55.90 -20.05 16.34
CA VAL A 72 -56.32 -19.81 17.74
C VAL A 72 -55.28 -18.97 18.51
N LEU A 73 -54.00 -19.15 18.27
CA LEU A 73 -52.92 -18.36 18.87
C LEU A 73 -52.87 -16.93 18.28
N GLY A 74 -53.19 -16.73 17.02
CA GLY A 74 -53.26 -15.44 16.37
C GLY A 74 -54.21 -14.44 17.03
N ASN A 75 -55.39 -14.87 17.49
CA ASN A 75 -56.34 -14.00 18.16
C ASN A 75 -55.88 -13.56 19.56
N VAL A 76 -55.19 -14.43 20.29
CA VAL A 76 -54.62 -14.10 21.61
C VAL A 76 -53.44 -13.14 21.46
N VAL A 77 -52.55 -13.42 20.51
CA VAL A 77 -51.39 -12.55 20.21
C VAL A 77 -51.86 -11.16 19.76
N ASN A 78 -52.84 -11.09 18.85
CA ASN A 78 -53.41 -9.81 18.42
C ASN A 78 -54.09 -9.04 19.56
N SER A 79 -54.74 -9.73 20.50
CA SER A 79 -55.30 -9.09 21.68
C SER A 79 -54.19 -8.50 22.58
N ILE A 80 -53.10 -9.23 22.75
CA ILE A 80 -51.92 -8.77 23.52
C ILE A 80 -51.24 -7.58 22.85
N LEU A 81 -51.03 -7.61 21.53
CA LEU A 81 -50.39 -6.55 20.79
C LEU A 81 -51.18 -5.22 20.78
N LYS A 82 -52.52 -5.27 20.98
CA LYS A 82 -53.38 -4.07 21.15
C LYS A 82 -53.06 -3.27 22.40
N HIS A 83 -52.47 -3.88 23.41
CA HIS A 83 -52.10 -3.23 24.66
C HIS A 83 -50.70 -2.60 24.61
N ILE A 84 -49.98 -2.70 23.50
CA ILE A 84 -48.68 -2.06 23.31
C ILE A 84 -48.91 -0.64 22.76
N ILE A 85 -48.52 0.38 23.52
CA ILE A 85 -48.56 1.77 23.10
C ILE A 85 -47.44 2.02 22.08
N TRP A 86 -46.19 1.63 22.43
CA TRP A 86 -45.05 1.65 21.54
C TRP A 86 -44.02 0.58 21.93
N LEU A 87 -43.29 0.14 20.94
CA LEU A 87 -42.11 -0.74 21.04
C LEU A 87 -41.06 -0.18 20.11
N LYS A 88 -39.95 0.29 20.65
CA LYS A 88 -38.86 0.91 19.85
C LYS A 88 -37.51 0.64 20.49
N VAL A 89 -36.46 0.68 19.68
CA VAL A 89 -35.06 0.64 20.15
C VAL A 89 -34.77 1.95 20.88
N THR A 90 -34.39 1.86 22.16
CA THR A 90 -34.01 3.02 22.99
C THR A 90 -32.51 3.24 23.04
N SER A 91 -31.73 2.17 22.84
CA SER A 91 -30.26 2.23 22.74
C SER A 91 -29.81 1.20 21.73
N ALA A 92 -28.80 1.55 20.94
CA ALA A 92 -28.12 0.66 20.00
C ALA A 92 -26.66 0.96 19.96
N ASN A 93 -25.84 -0.07 19.93
CA ASN A 93 -24.40 0.01 19.79
C ASN A 93 -23.93 -1.02 18.77
N ILE A 94 -22.94 -0.62 17.98
CA ILE A 94 -22.16 -1.52 17.14
C ILE A 94 -20.87 -1.81 17.92
N LEU A 95 -20.66 -3.08 18.25
CA LEU A 95 -19.46 -3.51 18.95
C LEU A 95 -18.29 -3.67 17.97
N GLN A 96 -17.16 -4.15 18.48
CA GLN A 96 -15.96 -4.33 17.65
C GLN A 96 -16.22 -5.34 16.54
N LEU A 97 -16.01 -4.91 15.30
CA LEU A 97 -16.13 -5.77 14.12
C LEU A 97 -15.04 -6.85 14.10
N HIS A 98 -15.37 -8.00 13.53
CA HIS A 98 -14.44 -9.09 13.30
C HIS A 98 -14.33 -9.36 11.79
N VAL A 99 -13.10 -9.52 11.31
CA VAL A 99 -12.82 -9.86 9.91
C VAL A 99 -12.07 -11.18 9.88
N GLU A 100 -12.66 -12.16 9.20
CA GLU A 100 -12.17 -13.54 9.13
C GLU A 100 -12.17 -14.02 7.68
N PRO A 101 -11.33 -14.99 7.30
CA PRO A 101 -11.47 -15.66 6.01
C PRO A 101 -12.85 -16.32 5.91
N SER A 102 -13.47 -16.26 4.74
CA SER A 102 -14.72 -16.99 4.50
C SER A 102 -14.47 -18.50 4.48
N ASP A 103 -15.45 -19.26 4.95
CA ASP A 103 -15.42 -20.73 4.98
C ASP A 103 -15.19 -21.34 3.57
N GLU A 104 -15.60 -20.64 2.51
CA GLU A 104 -15.37 -21.03 1.12
C GLU A 104 -13.96 -20.70 0.60
N GLY A 105 -13.14 -20.04 1.40
CA GLY A 105 -11.72 -19.74 1.10
C GLY A 105 -11.49 -18.68 0.02
N GLN A 106 -12.54 -18.11 -0.58
CA GLN A 106 -12.44 -17.13 -1.67
C GLN A 106 -12.98 -15.73 -1.30
N GLY A 107 -13.21 -15.49 -0.03
CA GLY A 107 -13.78 -14.24 0.46
C GLY A 107 -13.35 -13.89 1.87
N LEU A 108 -13.81 -12.72 2.34
CA LEU A 108 -13.68 -12.29 3.72
C LEU A 108 -15.06 -12.14 4.33
N THR A 109 -15.24 -12.71 5.52
CA THR A 109 -16.45 -12.54 6.33
C THR A 109 -16.21 -11.41 7.31
N VAL A 110 -17.08 -10.40 7.25
CA VAL A 110 -17.16 -9.31 8.24
C VAL A 110 -18.34 -9.57 9.16
N LYS A 111 -18.06 -9.74 10.44
CA LYS A 111 -19.06 -9.91 11.50
C LYS A 111 -19.21 -8.60 12.25
N ILE A 112 -20.44 -8.14 12.38
CA ILE A 112 -20.82 -6.86 12.98
C ILE A 112 -21.73 -7.16 14.19
N PRO A 113 -21.16 -7.31 15.40
CA PRO A 113 -21.94 -7.55 16.60
C PRO A 113 -22.76 -6.31 16.98
N LEU A 114 -24.04 -6.52 17.25
CA LEU A 114 -25.02 -5.49 17.56
C LEU A 114 -25.56 -5.74 18.97
N ASP A 115 -25.54 -4.69 19.76
CA ASP A 115 -26.12 -4.66 21.11
C ASP A 115 -27.19 -3.59 21.16
N MET A 116 -28.44 -3.99 21.45
CA MET A 116 -29.59 -3.11 21.41
C MET A 116 -30.50 -3.31 22.64
N VAL A 117 -31.11 -2.23 23.09
CA VAL A 117 -32.14 -2.25 24.09
C VAL A 117 -33.43 -1.71 23.48
N ALA A 118 -34.49 -2.48 23.52
CA ALA A 118 -35.81 -2.03 23.13
C ALA A 118 -36.65 -1.71 24.37
N GLY A 119 -37.32 -0.57 24.33
CA GLY A 119 -38.32 -0.20 25.32
C GLY A 119 -39.71 -0.62 24.86
N LEU A 120 -40.46 -1.24 25.73
CA LEU A 120 -41.84 -1.61 25.56
C LEU A 120 -42.71 -0.79 26.52
N ASN A 121 -43.66 -0.02 25.99
CA ASN A 121 -44.62 0.75 26.78
C ASN A 121 -46.01 0.13 26.64
N THR A 122 -46.65 -0.12 27.78
CA THR A 122 -47.98 -0.71 27.88
C THR A 122 -48.74 -0.09 29.06
N PRO A 123 -50.07 0.11 28.96
CA PRO A 123 -50.87 0.62 30.06
C PRO A 123 -50.94 -0.32 31.25
N LEU A 124 -50.46 -1.57 31.10
CA LEU A 124 -50.48 -2.58 32.17
C LEU A 124 -49.39 -2.34 33.23
N VAL A 125 -48.40 -1.52 32.94
CA VAL A 125 -47.31 -1.12 33.86
C VAL A 125 -47.02 0.37 33.76
N LYS A 126 -46.64 0.94 34.92
CA LYS A 126 -46.23 2.36 35.00
C LYS A 126 -44.82 2.63 34.47
N THR A 127 -44.00 1.60 34.30
CA THR A 127 -42.59 1.70 33.88
C THR A 127 -42.42 1.09 32.50
N ILE A 128 -41.42 1.57 31.77
CA ILE A 128 -41.00 0.99 30.49
C ILE A 128 -40.35 -0.37 30.77
N VAL A 129 -40.75 -1.38 30.04
CA VAL A 129 -40.13 -2.71 30.09
C VAL A 129 -38.98 -2.71 29.11
N GLU A 130 -37.77 -3.03 29.55
CA GLU A 130 -36.55 -3.06 28.73
C GLU A 130 -36.25 -4.49 28.31
N ILE A 131 -36.10 -4.66 27.01
CA ILE A 131 -35.75 -5.92 26.33
C ILE A 131 -34.35 -5.75 25.73
N HIS A 132 -33.43 -6.55 26.19
CA HIS A 132 -32.06 -6.60 25.66
C HIS A 132 -32.00 -7.56 24.47
N MET A 133 -31.39 -7.11 23.39
CA MET A 133 -31.29 -7.84 22.14
C MET A 133 -29.81 -7.79 21.67
N GLU A 134 -29.18 -8.93 21.64
CA GLU A 134 -27.85 -9.12 21.04
C GLU A 134 -28.03 -9.90 19.74
N THR A 135 -27.35 -9.46 18.70
CA THR A 135 -27.31 -10.18 17.42
C THR A 135 -26.04 -9.80 16.65
N GLU A 136 -25.78 -10.52 15.60
CA GLU A 136 -24.59 -10.28 14.77
C GLU A 136 -25.01 -10.27 13.31
N ALA A 137 -24.76 -9.15 12.63
CA ALA A 137 -24.86 -9.09 11.17
C ALA A 137 -23.58 -9.64 10.57
N GLN A 138 -23.71 -10.36 9.47
CA GLN A 138 -22.61 -10.96 8.73
C GLN A 138 -22.66 -10.49 7.28
N ALA A 139 -21.55 -9.98 6.77
CA ALA A 139 -21.39 -9.62 5.37
C ALA A 139 -20.20 -10.34 4.79
N ILE A 140 -20.33 -10.88 3.57
CA ILE A 140 -19.24 -11.60 2.91
C ILE A 140 -18.75 -10.78 1.71
N ILE A 141 -17.47 -10.42 1.76
CA ILE A 141 -16.78 -9.71 0.69
C ILE A 141 -16.22 -10.75 -0.28
N HIS A 142 -16.60 -10.68 -1.53
CA HIS A 142 -16.12 -11.52 -2.61
C HIS A 142 -15.48 -10.70 -3.73
N MET A 143 -14.62 -11.36 -4.50
CA MET A 143 -14.16 -10.82 -5.76
C MET A 143 -15.16 -11.18 -6.85
N ASN A 144 -15.68 -10.17 -7.54
CA ASN A 144 -16.53 -10.34 -8.71
C ASN A 144 -15.76 -9.90 -9.96
N THR A 145 -15.86 -10.68 -11.02
CA THR A 145 -15.23 -10.36 -12.30
C THR A 145 -16.33 -10.04 -13.30
N SER A 146 -16.29 -8.84 -13.86
CA SER A 146 -17.24 -8.40 -14.89
C SER A 146 -17.04 -9.21 -16.19
N GLU A 147 -18.02 -9.18 -17.09
CA GLU A 147 -17.92 -9.77 -18.42
C GLU A 147 -16.75 -9.20 -19.26
N ARG A 148 -16.27 -8.01 -18.91
CA ARG A 148 -15.13 -7.35 -19.54
C ARG A 148 -13.78 -7.76 -18.95
N GLY A 149 -13.78 -8.61 -17.91
CA GLY A 149 -12.58 -9.07 -17.21
C GLY A 149 -12.13 -8.17 -16.06
N ASP A 150 -12.84 -7.06 -15.76
CA ASP A 150 -12.51 -6.18 -14.65
C ASP A 150 -12.96 -6.83 -13.34
N ALA A 151 -12.03 -7.01 -12.42
CA ALA A 151 -12.30 -7.54 -11.09
C ALA A 151 -12.54 -6.40 -10.08
N HIS A 152 -13.56 -6.57 -9.25
CA HIS A 152 -13.91 -5.65 -8.16
C HIS A 152 -14.42 -6.41 -6.94
N LEU A 153 -14.32 -5.80 -5.77
CA LEU A 153 -14.83 -6.37 -4.53
C LEU A 153 -16.31 -5.98 -4.35
N VAL A 154 -17.11 -6.94 -3.94
CA VAL A 154 -18.54 -6.74 -3.67
C VAL A 154 -18.95 -7.47 -2.40
N ILE A 155 -19.97 -6.95 -1.73
CA ILE A 155 -20.71 -7.67 -0.70
C ILE A 155 -21.90 -8.35 -1.36
N ASN A 156 -21.83 -9.67 -1.52
CA ASN A 156 -22.92 -10.45 -2.11
C ASN A 156 -23.94 -10.91 -1.07
N ASP A 157 -23.46 -11.43 0.06
CA ASP A 157 -24.27 -11.96 1.11
C ASP A 157 -24.18 -11.07 2.34
N CYS A 158 -25.34 -10.62 2.79
CA CYS A 158 -25.51 -9.95 4.05
C CYS A 158 -26.74 -10.51 4.77
N SER A 159 -26.53 -11.01 5.96
CA SER A 159 -27.55 -11.68 6.75
C SER A 159 -27.20 -11.62 8.25
N ASN A 160 -28.05 -12.16 9.07
CA ASN A 160 -27.73 -12.42 10.48
C ASN A 160 -26.86 -13.69 10.59
N SER A 161 -25.83 -13.65 11.44
CA SER A 161 -25.06 -14.84 11.78
C SER A 161 -25.96 -15.88 12.45
N PRO A 162 -25.95 -17.14 11.99
CA PRO A 162 -26.78 -18.21 12.58
C PRO A 162 -26.48 -18.38 14.07
N GLY A 163 -27.53 -18.38 14.91
CA GLY A 163 -27.40 -18.61 16.34
C GLY A 163 -26.84 -17.43 17.16
N SER A 164 -26.60 -16.28 16.55
CA SER A 164 -26.09 -15.09 17.24
C SER A 164 -27.17 -14.35 18.07
N LEU A 165 -28.44 -14.56 17.71
CA LEU A 165 -29.55 -13.81 18.31
C LEU A 165 -29.84 -14.27 19.74
N ARG A 166 -29.79 -13.31 20.66
CA ARG A 166 -30.19 -13.46 22.07
C ARG A 166 -31.14 -12.33 22.44
N VAL A 167 -32.27 -12.71 23.06
CA VAL A 167 -33.26 -11.74 23.53
C VAL A 167 -33.56 -12.07 24.99
N SER A 168 -33.47 -11.08 25.87
CA SER A 168 -33.67 -11.24 27.30
C SER A 168 -34.28 -9.99 27.92
N LEU A 169 -34.87 -10.17 29.11
CA LEU A 169 -35.41 -9.06 29.91
C LEU A 169 -34.30 -8.51 30.81
N LEU A 170 -34.17 -7.20 30.85
CA LEU A 170 -33.24 -6.54 31.77
C LEU A 170 -33.75 -6.43 33.20
N GLN A 171 -35.06 -6.57 33.39
CA GLN A 171 -35.73 -6.41 34.70
C GLN A 171 -36.59 -7.62 35.07
N LYS A 172 -36.70 -7.92 36.37
CA LYS A 172 -37.67 -8.87 36.86
C LYS A 172 -39.05 -8.22 36.82
N LEU A 173 -39.97 -8.78 36.05
CA LEU A 173 -41.31 -8.27 35.87
C LEU A 173 -42.29 -8.90 36.85
N SER A 174 -43.39 -8.18 37.13
CA SER A 174 -44.52 -8.73 37.90
C SER A 174 -45.21 -9.84 37.14
N PHE A 175 -45.90 -10.72 37.85
CA PHE A 175 -46.65 -11.85 37.29
C PHE A 175 -47.61 -11.46 36.15
N LEU A 176 -48.18 -10.24 36.19
CA LEU A 176 -49.14 -9.75 35.18
C LEU A 176 -48.48 -9.33 33.86
N VAL A 177 -47.19 -8.96 33.87
CA VAL A 177 -46.49 -8.39 32.70
C VAL A 177 -45.61 -9.42 32.03
N ASN A 178 -45.14 -10.43 32.76
CA ASN A 178 -44.30 -11.51 32.22
C ASN A 178 -44.88 -12.17 30.94
N PRO A 179 -46.18 -12.51 30.87
CA PRO A 179 -46.74 -13.12 29.66
C PRO A 179 -46.67 -12.20 28.44
N LEU A 180 -46.94 -10.90 28.65
CA LEU A 180 -46.85 -9.90 27.58
C LEU A 180 -45.39 -9.78 27.05
N ALA A 181 -44.45 -9.61 27.96
CA ALA A 181 -43.05 -9.46 27.61
C ALA A 181 -42.50 -10.74 26.92
N ASN A 182 -42.84 -11.92 27.41
CA ASN A 182 -42.45 -13.19 26.79
C ASN A 182 -43.07 -13.36 25.40
N THR A 183 -44.31 -12.92 25.21
CA THR A 183 -44.95 -12.94 23.87
C THR A 183 -44.21 -12.00 22.91
N VAL A 184 -43.89 -10.77 23.35
CA VAL A 184 -43.16 -9.80 22.53
C VAL A 184 -41.76 -10.34 22.18
N MET A 185 -41.03 -10.90 23.14
CA MET A 185 -39.70 -11.52 22.86
C MET A 185 -39.84 -12.68 21.86
N GLY A 186 -40.85 -13.55 22.03
CA GLY A 186 -41.10 -14.65 21.08
C GLY A 186 -41.42 -14.20 19.66
N LEU A 187 -41.96 -12.98 19.48
CA LEU A 187 -42.22 -12.36 18.18
C LEU A 187 -41.01 -11.62 17.64
N LEU A 188 -40.16 -11.04 18.50
CA LEU A 188 -38.93 -10.35 18.09
C LEU A 188 -37.87 -11.32 17.56
N VAL A 189 -37.74 -12.52 18.13
CA VAL A 189 -36.77 -13.52 17.73
C VAL A 189 -36.82 -13.82 16.21
N PRO A 190 -37.96 -14.14 15.58
CA PRO A 190 -38.05 -14.36 14.16
C PRO A 190 -38.07 -13.08 13.33
N ALA A 191 -38.38 -11.91 13.91
CA ALA A 191 -38.46 -10.63 13.20
C ALA A 191 -37.13 -9.92 13.04
N LEU A 192 -36.27 -9.98 14.06
CA LEU A 192 -34.99 -9.26 14.08
C LEU A 192 -34.02 -9.60 12.91
N PRO A 193 -33.83 -10.88 12.52
CA PRO A 193 -32.96 -11.21 11.39
C PRO A 193 -33.39 -10.54 10.09
N GLU A 194 -34.69 -10.49 9.84
CA GLU A 194 -35.24 -9.87 8.64
C GLU A 194 -35.11 -8.34 8.69
N LEU A 195 -35.32 -7.73 9.87
CA LEU A 195 -35.11 -6.29 10.07
C LEU A 195 -33.66 -5.90 9.88
N VAL A 196 -32.74 -6.65 10.44
CA VAL A 196 -31.28 -6.41 10.21
C VAL A 196 -30.95 -6.53 8.74
N LYS A 197 -31.43 -7.58 8.07
CA LYS A 197 -31.20 -7.77 6.64
C LYS A 197 -31.76 -6.62 5.80
N THR A 198 -32.97 -6.19 6.05
CA THR A 198 -33.65 -5.18 5.22
C THR A 198 -33.20 -3.75 5.50
N GLN A 199 -32.82 -3.43 6.73
CA GLN A 199 -32.48 -2.07 7.13
C GLN A 199 -30.97 -1.83 7.22
N LEU A 200 -30.21 -2.78 7.76
CA LEU A 200 -28.76 -2.59 7.99
C LEU A 200 -27.90 -3.05 6.80
N CYS A 201 -28.28 -4.10 6.08
CA CYS A 201 -27.46 -4.58 4.95
C CYS A 201 -27.26 -3.54 3.83
N PRO A 202 -28.24 -2.72 3.44
CA PRO A 202 -28.01 -1.63 2.51
C PRO A 202 -26.96 -0.64 3.01
N VAL A 203 -26.95 -0.34 4.30
CA VAL A 203 -25.99 0.55 4.96
C VAL A 203 -24.59 -0.04 4.94
N ILE A 204 -24.47 -1.34 5.27
CA ILE A 204 -23.18 -2.06 5.23
C ILE A 204 -22.61 -2.06 3.81
N LYS A 205 -23.45 -2.26 2.79
CA LYS A 205 -23.02 -2.21 1.38
C LYS A 205 -22.54 -0.82 0.99
N ALA A 206 -23.30 0.24 1.31
CA ALA A 206 -22.93 1.62 1.04
C ALA A 206 -21.60 1.99 1.74
N ALA A 207 -21.47 1.68 3.02
CA ALA A 207 -20.24 1.91 3.79
C ALA A 207 -19.02 1.19 3.15
N PHE A 208 -19.21 -0.03 2.67
CA PHE A 208 -18.15 -0.75 1.99
C PHE A 208 -17.78 -0.14 0.63
N GLU A 209 -18.76 0.31 -0.15
CA GLU A 209 -18.54 0.99 -1.44
C GLU A 209 -17.80 2.31 -1.24
N ASP A 210 -18.16 3.10 -0.23
CA ASP A 210 -17.49 4.36 0.09
C ASP A 210 -16.06 4.12 0.60
N MET A 211 -15.87 3.13 1.48
CA MET A 211 -14.52 2.70 1.89
C MET A 211 -13.62 2.34 0.68
N GLN A 212 -14.15 1.64 -0.31
CA GLN A 212 -13.39 1.33 -1.53
C GLN A 212 -13.11 2.60 -2.36
N ALA A 213 -14.08 3.49 -2.52
CA ALA A 213 -13.93 4.71 -3.28
C ALA A 213 -12.84 5.61 -2.67
N ASP A 214 -12.84 5.79 -1.35
CA ASP A 214 -11.84 6.55 -0.63
C ASP A 214 -10.45 5.95 -0.76
N LEU A 215 -10.36 4.61 -0.65
CA LEU A 215 -9.11 3.89 -0.83
C LEU A 215 -8.54 4.07 -2.24
N LEU A 216 -9.38 3.98 -3.27
CA LEU A 216 -8.96 4.17 -4.65
C LEU A 216 -8.54 5.61 -4.94
N GLN A 217 -9.21 6.59 -4.35
CA GLN A 217 -8.81 7.99 -4.43
C GLN A 217 -7.44 8.23 -3.79
N LEU A 218 -7.21 7.65 -2.63
CA LEU A 218 -5.94 7.75 -1.92
C LEU A 218 -4.78 7.12 -2.70
N VAL A 219 -5.00 5.94 -3.28
CA VAL A 219 -4.01 5.25 -4.12
C VAL A 219 -3.64 6.07 -5.36
N ARG A 220 -4.62 6.74 -5.97
CA ARG A 220 -4.42 7.56 -7.17
C ARG A 220 -3.78 8.93 -6.89
N ALA A 221 -3.65 9.31 -5.62
CA ALA A 221 -3.01 10.58 -5.27
C ALA A 221 -1.55 10.60 -5.75
N PRO A 222 -1.15 11.61 -6.54
CA PRO A 222 0.21 11.65 -7.09
C PRO A 222 1.24 11.92 -6.00
N VAL A 223 2.35 11.20 -6.07
CA VAL A 223 3.51 11.36 -5.19
C VAL A 223 4.53 12.26 -5.88
N SER A 224 4.89 13.37 -5.25
CA SER A 224 5.85 14.32 -5.80
C SER A 224 7.29 13.80 -5.74
N LEU A 225 8.00 13.87 -6.87
CA LEU A 225 9.40 13.48 -7.04
C LEU A 225 10.19 14.65 -7.68
N GLY A 226 10.33 15.73 -6.95
CA GLY A 226 10.91 16.96 -7.51
C GLY A 226 9.98 17.63 -8.52
N SER A 227 10.38 17.71 -9.79
CA SER A 227 9.55 18.22 -10.90
C SER A 227 8.54 17.20 -11.40
N ASP A 228 8.81 15.92 -11.19
CA ASP A 228 8.02 14.81 -11.69
C ASP A 228 7.06 14.28 -10.60
N ARG A 229 6.15 13.42 -11.01
CA ARG A 229 5.16 12.81 -10.10
C ARG A 229 5.00 11.33 -10.42
N LEU A 230 5.00 10.50 -9.39
CA LEU A 230 4.64 9.09 -9.48
C LEU A 230 3.15 8.95 -9.12
N GLN A 231 2.40 8.28 -9.95
CA GLN A 231 1.00 7.98 -9.71
C GLN A 231 0.73 6.49 -9.87
N PHE A 232 -0.07 5.95 -8.95
CA PHE A 232 -0.53 4.57 -9.03
C PHE A 232 -1.95 4.53 -9.60
N ASP A 233 -2.24 3.50 -10.38
CA ASP A 233 -3.56 3.21 -10.91
C ASP A 233 -4.00 1.82 -10.40
N PHE A 234 -5.26 1.68 -10.04
CA PHE A 234 -5.82 0.40 -9.65
C PHE A 234 -5.91 -0.54 -10.85
N LEU A 235 -5.45 -1.78 -10.70
CA LEU A 235 -5.54 -2.83 -11.72
C LEU A 235 -6.59 -3.87 -11.34
N SER A 236 -6.41 -4.55 -10.22
CA SER A 236 -7.31 -5.60 -9.77
C SER A 236 -7.17 -5.84 -8.26
N PRO A 237 -8.25 -6.26 -7.57
CA PRO A 237 -8.15 -6.75 -6.21
C PRO A 237 -7.83 -8.24 -6.20
N ALA A 238 -7.33 -8.73 -5.07
CA ALA A 238 -7.23 -10.15 -4.75
C ALA A 238 -7.49 -10.35 -3.26
N ILE A 239 -8.07 -11.47 -2.88
CA ILE A 239 -8.23 -11.87 -1.48
C ILE A 239 -7.29 -13.03 -1.21
N LYS A 240 -6.41 -12.89 -0.22
CA LYS A 240 -5.47 -13.94 0.18
C LYS A 240 -5.55 -14.14 1.70
N GLY A 241 -6.20 -15.22 2.12
CA GLY A 241 -6.46 -15.47 3.54
C GLY A 241 -7.32 -14.36 4.16
N ASN A 242 -6.79 -13.63 5.11
CA ASN A 242 -7.43 -12.51 5.80
C ASN A 242 -6.98 -11.12 5.29
N VAL A 243 -6.37 -11.05 4.11
CA VAL A 243 -5.80 -9.84 3.53
C VAL A 243 -6.45 -9.54 2.19
N ILE A 244 -6.82 -8.28 1.97
CA ILE A 244 -7.16 -7.75 0.66
C ILE A 244 -5.89 -7.21 0.03
N GLN A 245 -5.55 -7.67 -1.16
CA GLN A 245 -4.44 -7.14 -1.96
C GLN A 245 -4.99 -6.36 -3.14
N LEU A 246 -4.53 -5.12 -3.30
CA LEU A 246 -4.83 -4.29 -4.45
C LEU A 246 -3.59 -4.27 -5.34
N GLU A 247 -3.70 -4.86 -6.52
CA GLU A 247 -2.67 -4.76 -7.54
C GLU A 247 -2.73 -3.39 -8.20
N LEU A 248 -1.58 -2.73 -8.29
CA LEU A 248 -1.46 -1.37 -8.77
C LEU A 248 -0.56 -1.31 -10.00
N GLY A 249 -0.99 -0.59 -11.03
CA GLY A 249 -0.13 -0.05 -12.07
C GLY A 249 0.59 1.19 -11.56
N ALA A 250 1.66 1.59 -12.21
CA ALA A 250 2.37 2.82 -11.89
C ALA A 250 2.70 3.60 -13.17
N LYS A 251 2.73 4.92 -13.07
CA LYS A 251 3.15 5.82 -14.14
C LYS A 251 3.91 7.02 -13.59
N LEU A 252 4.91 7.45 -14.33
CA LEU A 252 5.66 8.65 -14.06
C LEU A 252 5.13 9.77 -14.96
N LEU A 253 4.85 10.91 -14.35
CA LEU A 253 4.33 12.11 -15.02
C LEU A 253 5.38 13.21 -14.91
N ASP A 254 5.57 13.98 -15.97
CA ASP A 254 6.39 15.18 -15.96
C ASP A 254 5.69 16.37 -15.26
N SER A 255 6.33 17.52 -15.26
CA SER A 255 5.80 18.77 -14.70
C SER A 255 4.50 19.24 -15.38
N ASN A 256 4.28 18.87 -16.65
CA ASN A 256 3.08 19.21 -17.41
C ASN A 256 1.91 18.24 -17.15
N GLY A 257 2.22 17.08 -16.56
CA GLY A 257 1.26 15.99 -16.32
C GLY A 257 1.22 14.97 -17.45
N ASP A 258 2.15 15.02 -18.39
CA ASP A 258 2.27 14.04 -19.45
C ASP A 258 2.97 12.75 -18.94
N VAL A 259 2.49 11.59 -19.39
CA VAL A 259 3.05 10.31 -19.00
C VAL A 259 4.39 10.10 -19.70
N THR A 260 5.48 10.13 -18.95
CA THR A 260 6.84 9.88 -19.44
C THR A 260 7.23 8.41 -19.43
N LYS A 261 6.69 7.65 -18.45
CA LYS A 261 6.93 6.22 -18.32
C LYS A 261 5.71 5.53 -17.69
N GLN A 262 5.32 4.40 -18.25
CA GLN A 262 4.25 3.55 -17.70
C GLN A 262 4.81 2.19 -17.35
N PHE A 263 4.40 1.67 -16.18
CA PHE A 263 4.78 0.36 -15.67
C PHE A 263 3.55 -0.54 -15.70
N ASN A 264 3.68 -1.65 -16.39
CA ASN A 264 2.63 -2.67 -16.51
C ASN A 264 3.05 -3.95 -15.77
N LYS A 265 2.16 -4.91 -15.71
CA LYS A 265 2.50 -6.26 -15.26
C LYS A 265 3.65 -6.81 -16.11
N SER A 266 4.65 -7.39 -15.46
CA SER A 266 5.86 -7.92 -16.11
C SER A 266 6.38 -9.17 -15.41
N ALA A 267 7.37 -9.83 -16.03
CA ALA A 267 8.03 -10.98 -15.43
C ALA A 267 9.03 -10.62 -14.31
N VAL A 268 9.28 -9.33 -14.07
CA VAL A 268 10.12 -8.88 -12.94
C VAL A 268 9.48 -9.35 -11.64
N SER A 269 10.28 -9.92 -10.74
CA SER A 269 9.79 -10.48 -9.49
C SER A 269 9.23 -9.37 -8.57
N LEU A 270 8.23 -9.75 -7.78
CA LEU A 270 7.65 -8.91 -6.74
C LEU A 270 7.34 -9.81 -5.55
N THR A 271 8.10 -9.67 -4.49
CA THR A 271 7.90 -10.42 -3.25
C THR A 271 7.03 -9.63 -2.30
N VAL A 272 5.75 -9.98 -2.22
CA VAL A 272 4.79 -9.36 -1.29
C VAL A 272 4.87 -10.10 0.04
N PRO A 273 5.25 -9.42 1.15
CA PRO A 273 5.34 -10.06 2.45
C PRO A 273 3.95 -10.45 2.98
N TYR A 274 3.94 -11.46 3.82
CA TYR A 274 2.74 -11.82 4.57
C TYR A 274 2.48 -10.80 5.68
N LEU A 275 1.23 -10.36 5.83
CA LEU A 275 0.83 -9.45 6.91
C LEU A 275 0.42 -10.26 8.14
N ASP A 276 1.27 -10.32 9.16
CA ASP A 276 0.97 -10.99 10.43
C ASP A 276 0.17 -10.08 11.38
N SER A 277 0.76 -8.98 11.78
CA SER A 277 0.16 -8.00 12.70
C SER A 277 0.18 -6.57 12.16
N THR A 278 0.71 -6.39 10.97
CA THR A 278 0.83 -5.08 10.34
C THR A 278 -0.51 -4.67 9.71
N PRO A 279 -1.02 -3.46 9.96
CA PRO A 279 -2.30 -3.01 9.43
C PRO A 279 -2.35 -3.04 7.90
N PHE A 280 -1.27 -2.60 7.24
CA PHE A 280 -1.13 -2.65 5.79
C PHE A 280 0.35 -2.66 5.36
N SER A 281 0.61 -3.00 4.10
CA SER A 281 1.91 -2.82 3.46
C SER A 281 1.76 -2.35 2.02
N LEU A 282 2.62 -1.43 1.60
CA LEU A 282 2.80 -1.05 0.21
C LEU A 282 4.12 -1.67 -0.28
N THR A 283 4.02 -2.61 -1.21
CA THR A 283 5.18 -3.26 -1.83
C THR A 283 5.37 -2.68 -3.23
N VAL A 284 6.54 -2.13 -3.51
CA VAL A 284 6.87 -1.46 -4.76
C VAL A 284 8.00 -2.21 -5.46
N ARG A 285 7.81 -2.55 -6.72
CA ARG A 285 8.77 -3.28 -7.56
C ARG A 285 9.99 -2.42 -7.88
N GLN A 286 11.17 -3.04 -7.95
CA GLN A 286 12.47 -2.37 -8.15
C GLN A 286 12.49 -1.39 -9.32
N ASP A 287 11.90 -1.73 -10.46
CA ASP A 287 11.90 -0.85 -11.64
C ASP A 287 11.13 0.46 -11.43
N VAL A 288 10.08 0.45 -10.59
CA VAL A 288 9.35 1.67 -10.19
C VAL A 288 10.20 2.49 -9.22
N VAL A 289 10.88 1.85 -8.27
CA VAL A 289 11.81 2.53 -7.35
C VAL A 289 12.95 3.17 -8.13
N ASN A 290 13.52 2.45 -9.11
CA ASN A 290 14.56 2.99 -10.00
C ASN A 290 14.07 4.25 -10.74
N ALA A 291 12.86 4.23 -11.26
CA ALA A 291 12.31 5.40 -11.94
C ALA A 291 12.09 6.59 -11.01
N ALA A 292 11.70 6.34 -9.76
CA ALA A 292 11.56 7.40 -8.76
C ALA A 292 12.92 8.05 -8.42
N ILE A 293 13.97 7.23 -8.28
CA ILE A 293 15.33 7.72 -8.05
C ILE A 293 15.85 8.50 -9.28
N ALA A 294 15.60 7.99 -10.49
CA ALA A 294 15.96 8.65 -11.73
C ALA A 294 15.32 10.04 -11.86
N ALA A 295 14.07 10.20 -11.43
CA ALA A 295 13.39 11.48 -11.41
C ALA A 295 14.00 12.48 -10.40
N LEU A 296 14.53 11.97 -9.27
CA LEU A 296 15.18 12.80 -8.25
C LEU A 296 16.63 13.13 -8.59
N LEU A 297 17.31 12.25 -9.33
CA LEU A 297 18.72 12.36 -9.71
C LEU A 297 18.88 12.29 -11.24
N PRO A 298 18.41 13.30 -11.98
CA PRO A 298 18.64 13.34 -13.42
C PRO A 298 20.14 13.51 -13.72
N PRO A 299 20.60 13.09 -14.92
CA PRO A 299 21.98 13.34 -15.37
C PRO A 299 22.36 14.81 -15.23
N GLU A 300 23.56 15.05 -14.71
CA GLU A 300 24.04 16.40 -14.45
C GLU A 300 25.54 16.57 -14.70
N GLU A 301 25.96 17.82 -14.82
CA GLU A 301 27.35 18.24 -14.86
C GLU A 301 27.67 19.07 -13.61
N LEU A 302 28.61 18.59 -12.81
CA LEU A 302 29.19 19.33 -11.68
C LEU A 302 30.56 19.88 -12.07
N VAL A 303 30.76 21.15 -11.83
CA VAL A 303 32.05 21.81 -12.10
C VAL A 303 32.67 22.28 -10.80
N VAL A 304 33.87 21.83 -10.51
CA VAL A 304 34.57 22.10 -9.25
C VAL A 304 35.95 22.65 -9.48
N LEU A 305 36.29 23.74 -8.82
CA LEU A 305 37.67 24.24 -8.69
C LEU A 305 38.32 23.50 -7.52
N LEU A 306 39.11 22.47 -7.84
CA LEU A 306 39.57 21.50 -6.84
C LEU A 306 40.45 22.16 -5.77
N ASP A 307 41.30 23.11 -6.15
CA ASP A 307 42.19 23.82 -5.21
C ASP A 307 41.43 24.62 -4.14
N TYR A 308 40.24 25.13 -4.47
CA TYR A 308 39.44 25.89 -3.54
C TYR A 308 38.62 24.99 -2.61
N VAL A 309 38.10 23.89 -3.17
CA VAL A 309 37.17 23.02 -2.41
C VAL A 309 37.95 21.95 -1.64
N LEU A 310 38.98 21.36 -2.26
CA LEU A 310 39.75 20.23 -1.72
C LEU A 310 41.26 20.42 -2.01
N PRO A 311 41.93 21.40 -1.36
CA PRO A 311 43.33 21.76 -1.68
C PRO A 311 44.34 20.62 -1.49
N GLU A 312 44.13 19.77 -0.50
CA GLU A 312 44.97 18.57 -0.25
C GLU A 312 44.86 17.54 -1.38
N LEU A 313 43.62 17.34 -1.86
CA LEU A 313 43.34 16.42 -2.95
C LEU A 313 43.90 16.95 -4.27
N ALA A 314 43.82 18.27 -4.50
CA ALA A 314 44.43 18.92 -5.65
C ALA A 314 45.96 18.71 -5.68
N ARG A 315 46.64 18.83 -4.54
CA ARG A 315 48.09 18.54 -4.42
C ARG A 315 48.41 17.06 -4.71
N ARG A 316 47.64 16.13 -4.18
CA ARG A 316 47.82 14.69 -4.42
C ARG A 316 47.57 14.33 -5.87
N LEU A 317 46.53 14.88 -6.47
CA LEU A 317 46.27 14.69 -7.90
C LEU A 317 47.44 15.19 -8.78
N LYS A 318 47.94 16.38 -8.46
CA LYS A 318 49.13 16.93 -9.15
C LYS A 318 50.36 16.05 -8.99
N SER A 319 50.61 15.53 -7.78
CA SER A 319 51.72 14.59 -7.51
C SER A 319 51.55 13.27 -8.28
N THR A 320 50.36 12.75 -8.40
CA THR A 320 50.07 11.53 -9.18
C THR A 320 50.27 11.79 -10.67
N ILE A 321 49.85 12.95 -11.18
CA ILE A 321 50.06 13.35 -12.56
C ILE A 321 51.58 13.53 -12.85
N GLN A 322 52.36 14.03 -11.88
CA GLN A 322 53.81 14.15 -11.99
C GLN A 322 54.48 12.80 -12.18
N VAL A 323 53.99 11.75 -11.55
CA VAL A 323 54.48 10.38 -11.76
C VAL A 323 54.20 9.89 -13.19
N ILE A 324 53.05 10.31 -13.76
CA ILE A 324 52.66 9.95 -15.12
C ILE A 324 53.48 10.75 -16.16
N SER A 325 53.56 12.09 -15.96
CA SER A 325 54.24 13.03 -16.84
C SER A 325 54.62 14.30 -16.07
N GLU A 326 55.94 14.52 -15.89
CA GLU A 326 56.45 15.72 -15.24
C GLU A 326 56.08 16.97 -16.01
N GLN A 327 56.12 16.91 -17.36
CA GLN A 327 55.70 18.01 -18.22
C GLN A 327 54.24 18.38 -18.04
N ALA A 328 53.35 17.38 -17.94
CA ALA A 328 51.92 17.59 -17.68
C ALA A 328 51.66 18.22 -16.30
N ALA A 329 52.35 17.76 -15.28
CA ALA A 329 52.21 18.33 -13.93
C ALA A 329 52.65 19.82 -13.88
N ASN A 330 53.65 20.21 -14.67
CA ASN A 330 54.07 21.59 -14.77
C ASN A 330 53.11 22.48 -15.57
N GLN A 331 52.32 21.88 -16.47
CA GLN A 331 51.24 22.56 -17.20
C GLN A 331 49.97 22.71 -16.40
N LEU A 332 49.75 21.84 -15.40
CA LEU A 332 48.69 22.04 -14.41
C LEU A 332 48.97 23.34 -13.66
N GLY A 333 48.20 24.38 -13.99
CA GLY A 333 48.28 25.68 -13.31
C GLY A 333 48.00 25.58 -11.82
N PRO A 334 48.00 26.72 -11.12
CA PRO A 334 47.66 26.75 -9.70
C PRO A 334 46.21 26.30 -9.40
N THR A 335 45.32 26.33 -10.37
CA THR A 335 43.92 25.96 -10.26
C THR A 335 43.61 24.80 -11.18
N GLN A 336 42.97 23.75 -10.60
CA GLN A 336 42.52 22.57 -11.32
C GLN A 336 41.01 22.59 -11.38
N LEU A 337 40.45 22.57 -12.58
CA LEU A 337 39.02 22.45 -12.81
C LEU A 337 38.70 20.99 -13.08
N VAL A 338 37.78 20.44 -12.33
CA VAL A 338 37.26 19.08 -12.49
C VAL A 338 35.78 19.16 -12.85
N LYS A 339 35.41 18.45 -13.92
CA LYS A 339 34.02 18.23 -14.28
C LYS A 339 33.66 16.80 -13.98
N ILE A 340 32.51 16.61 -13.33
CA ILE A 340 31.91 15.32 -13.02
C ILE A 340 30.58 15.27 -13.76
N LEU A 341 30.45 14.34 -14.70
CA LEU A 341 29.24 14.15 -15.49
C LEU A 341 28.65 12.80 -15.14
N THR A 342 27.41 12.79 -14.63
CA THR A 342 26.63 11.59 -14.51
C THR A 342 25.94 11.35 -15.86
N GLN A 343 26.37 10.32 -16.61
CA GLN A 343 25.85 10.09 -17.96
C GLN A 343 24.48 9.47 -17.99
N GLU A 344 24.22 8.61 -17.00
CA GLU A 344 22.97 7.87 -16.86
C GLU A 344 22.43 8.06 -15.46
N THR A 345 21.13 7.81 -15.31
CA THR A 345 20.50 7.77 -14.00
C THR A 345 21.04 6.61 -13.17
N PRO A 346 21.19 6.76 -11.85
CA PRO A 346 21.64 5.68 -10.99
C PRO A 346 20.74 4.45 -11.12
N GLU A 347 21.31 3.26 -11.21
CA GLU A 347 20.60 2.00 -11.24
C GLU A 347 20.67 1.33 -9.87
N LEU A 348 19.50 1.11 -9.26
CA LEU A 348 19.34 0.47 -7.96
C LEU A 348 19.13 -1.03 -8.13
N LEU A 349 19.83 -1.83 -7.36
CA LEU A 349 19.63 -3.25 -7.18
C LEU A 349 19.18 -3.52 -5.75
N LEU A 350 17.97 -4.05 -5.60
CA LEU A 350 17.40 -4.43 -4.31
C LEU A 350 17.67 -5.91 -4.03
N GLU A 351 18.27 -6.17 -2.89
CA GLU A 351 18.49 -7.49 -2.34
C GLU A 351 17.80 -7.59 -0.97
N GLU A 352 17.71 -8.79 -0.41
CA GLU A 352 17.14 -8.95 0.92
C GLU A 352 17.99 -8.22 1.98
N GLY A 353 17.41 -7.18 2.58
CA GLY A 353 18.04 -6.37 3.61
C GLY A 353 19.12 -5.40 3.13
N SER A 354 19.42 -5.31 1.83
CA SER A 354 20.43 -4.41 1.29
C SER A 354 20.05 -3.81 -0.06
N ALA A 355 20.62 -2.66 -0.39
CA ALA A 355 20.43 -2.03 -1.67
C ALA A 355 21.77 -1.47 -2.16
N LYS A 356 22.07 -1.70 -3.44
CA LYS A 356 23.25 -1.19 -4.12
C LYS A 356 22.85 -0.30 -5.27
N VAL A 357 23.64 0.73 -5.52
CA VAL A 357 23.45 1.68 -6.61
C VAL A 357 24.66 1.64 -7.52
N ALA A 358 24.45 1.41 -8.79
CA ALA A 358 25.48 1.49 -9.83
C ALA A 358 25.32 2.78 -10.62
N GLN A 359 26.45 3.41 -10.96
CA GLN A 359 26.49 4.67 -11.72
C GLN A 359 27.61 4.68 -12.74
N LEU A 360 27.35 5.28 -13.89
CA LEU A 360 28.38 5.60 -14.91
C LEU A 360 28.71 7.08 -14.85
N ILE A 361 29.95 7.39 -14.52
CA ILE A 361 30.46 8.74 -14.30
C ILE A 361 31.58 9.02 -15.25
N VAL A 362 31.58 10.21 -15.86
CA VAL A 362 32.71 10.72 -16.59
C VAL A 362 33.36 11.83 -15.79
N LEU A 363 34.63 11.71 -15.55
CA LEU A 363 35.44 12.71 -14.85
C LEU A 363 36.48 13.32 -15.82
N GLU A 364 36.43 14.64 -15.98
CA GLU A 364 37.32 15.39 -16.80
C GLU A 364 38.17 16.33 -15.93
N VAL A 365 39.47 16.33 -16.14
CA VAL A 365 40.38 17.23 -15.46
C VAL A 365 40.93 18.23 -16.46
N PHE A 366 40.88 19.52 -16.15
CA PHE A 366 41.34 20.63 -16.97
C PHE A 366 42.42 21.42 -16.25
N ALA A 367 43.36 21.97 -17.03
CA ALA A 367 44.14 23.09 -16.56
C ALA A 367 43.34 24.39 -16.78
N THR A 368 43.38 25.31 -15.85
CA THR A 368 42.65 26.60 -15.97
C THR A 368 42.98 27.43 -17.16
N ASN A 369 44.15 27.25 -17.72
CA ASN A 369 44.63 27.99 -18.92
C ASN A 369 44.07 27.42 -20.24
N GLU A 370 43.53 26.20 -20.23
CA GLU A 370 43.00 25.48 -21.38
C GLU A 370 41.64 24.83 -21.11
N ALA A 371 40.70 25.63 -20.67
CA ALA A 371 39.35 25.16 -20.27
C ALA A 371 38.56 24.46 -21.42
N HIS A 372 39.06 24.49 -22.64
CA HIS A 372 38.40 23.85 -23.79
C HIS A 372 38.91 22.44 -24.09
N ARG A 373 40.00 22.00 -23.47
CA ARG A 373 40.58 20.68 -23.68
C ARG A 373 40.88 20.03 -22.32
N PRO A 374 40.27 18.89 -22.02
CA PRO A 374 40.64 18.16 -20.81
C PRO A 374 42.06 17.62 -20.93
N PHE A 375 42.81 17.65 -19.84
CA PHE A 375 44.07 16.95 -19.71
C PHE A 375 43.88 15.45 -19.92
N PHE A 376 42.84 14.91 -19.28
CA PHE A 376 42.37 13.56 -19.51
C PHE A 376 40.90 13.44 -19.12
N THR A 377 40.27 12.42 -19.66
CA THR A 377 38.89 12.03 -19.40
C THR A 377 38.86 10.58 -18.93
N LEU A 378 38.26 10.33 -17.78
CA LEU A 378 38.10 9.01 -17.20
C LEU A 378 36.62 8.61 -17.24
N GLY A 379 36.35 7.38 -17.67
CA GLY A 379 35.08 6.70 -17.46
C GLY A 379 35.14 5.88 -16.16
N ILE A 380 34.21 6.03 -15.29
CA ILE A 380 34.19 5.40 -13.97
C ILE A 380 32.90 4.63 -13.82
N GLU A 381 32.99 3.32 -13.59
CA GLU A 381 31.91 2.51 -13.05
C GLU A 381 31.99 2.63 -11.53
N ALA A 382 31.00 3.29 -10.93
CA ALA A 382 30.96 3.51 -9.49
C ALA A 382 29.79 2.74 -8.85
N SER A 383 29.97 2.32 -7.62
CA SER A 383 28.91 1.74 -6.81
C SER A 383 28.81 2.39 -5.44
N SER A 384 27.60 2.44 -4.91
CA SER A 384 27.29 2.95 -3.58
C SER A 384 26.34 1.99 -2.86
N GLU A 385 26.36 1.99 -1.54
CA GLU A 385 25.28 1.39 -0.76
C GLU A 385 24.14 2.40 -0.61
N ALA A 386 22.90 1.95 -0.82
CA ALA A 386 21.71 2.74 -0.59
C ALA A 386 21.04 2.32 0.72
N GLN A 387 20.72 3.30 1.55
CA GLN A 387 19.98 3.09 2.78
C GLN A 387 18.61 3.75 2.67
N PHE A 388 17.56 2.92 2.78
CA PHE A 388 16.19 3.39 2.91
C PHE A 388 15.83 3.48 4.40
N TYR A 389 15.23 4.58 4.79
CA TYR A 389 14.69 4.78 6.12
C TYR A 389 13.50 5.74 6.06
N THR A 390 12.78 5.86 7.14
CA THR A 390 11.61 6.75 7.22
C THR A 390 11.85 7.86 8.22
N LYS A 391 11.27 9.02 7.94
CA LYS A 391 11.25 10.17 8.84
C LYS A 391 9.86 10.80 8.79
N GLY A 392 9.07 10.54 9.84
CA GLY A 392 7.65 10.88 9.84
C GLY A 392 6.92 10.15 8.71
N ASP A 393 6.17 10.89 7.91
CA ASP A 393 5.40 10.40 6.76
C ASP A 393 6.21 10.36 5.44
N ARG A 394 7.56 10.39 5.52
CA ARG A 394 8.43 10.44 4.34
C ARG A 394 9.38 9.25 4.28
N LEU A 395 9.48 8.68 3.09
CA LEU A 395 10.53 7.73 2.74
C LEU A 395 11.79 8.52 2.40
N MET A 396 12.87 8.23 3.10
CA MET A 396 14.17 8.84 2.92
C MET A 396 15.10 7.83 2.25
N LEU A 397 15.97 8.35 1.39
CA LEU A 397 17.03 7.59 0.74
C LEU A 397 18.34 8.33 0.95
N ASN A 398 19.37 7.60 1.32
CA ASN A 398 20.73 8.12 1.45
C ASN A 398 21.71 7.15 0.80
N PHE A 399 22.68 7.68 0.06
CA PHE A 399 23.78 6.89 -0.45
C PHE A 399 24.94 6.96 0.53
N ASN A 400 25.41 5.80 0.96
CA ASN A 400 26.57 5.66 1.81
C ASN A 400 27.72 5.14 0.96
N GLU A 401 28.89 5.62 1.22
CA GLU A 401 30.11 5.17 0.57
C GLU A 401 30.00 5.08 -0.96
N ILE A 402 30.89 5.65 -1.68
CA ILE A 402 31.00 5.49 -3.12
C ILE A 402 32.37 4.91 -3.44
N SER A 403 32.41 3.88 -4.27
CA SER A 403 33.62 3.24 -4.75
C SER A 403 33.75 3.39 -6.25
N SER A 404 34.99 3.47 -6.73
CA SER A 404 35.30 3.39 -8.15
C SER A 404 35.67 1.93 -8.47
N ASP A 405 34.69 1.16 -8.95
CA ASP A 405 34.88 -0.29 -9.18
C ASP A 405 35.76 -0.55 -10.39
N ARG A 406 35.58 0.29 -11.43
CA ARG A 406 36.35 0.22 -12.66
C ARG A 406 36.63 1.62 -13.18
N ILE A 407 37.86 1.86 -13.65
CA ILE A 407 38.27 3.13 -14.23
C ILE A 407 38.89 2.89 -15.61
N HIS A 408 38.40 3.63 -16.58
CA HIS A 408 38.87 3.59 -17.97
C HIS A 408 39.41 4.93 -18.41
N LEU A 409 40.55 4.93 -19.09
CA LEU A 409 41.04 6.12 -19.78
C LEU A 409 40.30 6.28 -21.11
N MET A 410 39.40 7.26 -21.18
CA MET A 410 38.62 7.55 -22.39
C MET A 410 39.39 8.44 -23.35
N ASN A 411 40.08 9.47 -22.81
CA ASN A 411 40.89 10.40 -23.59
C ASN A 411 42.07 10.91 -22.75
N SER A 412 43.18 11.20 -23.38
CA SER A 412 44.34 11.77 -22.69
C SER A 412 45.15 12.69 -23.62
N GLY A 413 45.30 13.94 -23.19
CA GLY A 413 46.24 14.92 -23.79
C GLY A 413 47.66 14.81 -23.27
N ILE A 414 47.90 13.97 -22.24
CA ILE A 414 49.22 13.83 -21.58
C ILE A 414 49.90 12.49 -21.87
N GLY A 415 49.37 11.75 -22.84
CA GLY A 415 49.89 10.43 -23.21
C GLY A 415 49.08 9.29 -22.55
N LEU A 416 49.40 8.06 -22.96
CA LEU A 416 48.76 6.86 -22.40
C LEU A 416 49.35 6.54 -21.02
N PHE A 417 48.49 6.28 -20.07
CA PHE A 417 48.87 5.88 -18.72
C PHE A 417 47.85 4.87 -18.14
N ASN A 418 48.22 4.18 -17.08
CA ASN A 418 47.34 3.31 -16.38
C ASN A 418 46.38 4.14 -15.48
N PRO A 419 45.06 4.19 -15.77
CA PRO A 419 44.10 5.00 -15.02
C PRO A 419 43.95 4.56 -13.55
N GLU A 420 44.33 3.33 -13.20
CA GLU A 420 44.33 2.82 -11.84
C GLU A 420 45.20 3.66 -10.87
N LEU A 421 46.22 4.35 -11.38
CA LEU A 421 47.03 5.28 -10.59
C LEU A 421 46.23 6.44 -10.02
N LEU A 422 45.08 6.76 -10.63
CA LEU A 422 44.17 7.84 -10.21
C LEU A 422 43.02 7.35 -9.38
N ARG A 423 42.83 6.04 -9.14
CA ARG A 423 41.71 5.46 -8.45
C ARG A 423 41.41 6.15 -7.11
N ASN A 424 42.41 6.27 -6.25
CA ASN A 424 42.23 6.89 -4.93
C ASN A 424 41.78 8.34 -5.00
N SER A 425 42.42 9.13 -5.89
CA SER A 425 42.08 10.54 -6.08
C SER A 425 40.68 10.72 -6.67
N THR A 426 40.33 9.90 -7.66
CA THR A 426 38.97 9.93 -8.26
C THR A 426 37.91 9.52 -7.27
N THR A 427 38.08 8.43 -6.51
CA THR A 427 37.15 8.01 -5.47
C THR A 427 36.94 9.12 -4.44
N GLU A 428 38.01 9.78 -3.98
CA GLU A 428 37.92 10.89 -3.03
C GLU A 428 37.18 12.11 -3.58
N ILE A 429 37.33 12.42 -4.87
CA ILE A 429 36.54 13.45 -5.55
C ILE A 429 35.05 13.07 -5.53
N LEU A 430 34.70 11.83 -5.87
CA LEU A 430 33.31 11.35 -5.86
C LEU A 430 32.70 11.39 -4.46
N VAL A 431 33.45 10.94 -3.45
CA VAL A 431 33.02 10.97 -2.03
C VAL A 431 32.80 12.39 -1.53
N SER A 432 33.68 13.32 -1.93
CA SER A 432 33.66 14.68 -1.38
C SER A 432 32.76 15.64 -2.17
N VAL A 433 32.42 15.36 -3.41
CA VAL A 433 31.67 16.26 -4.29
C VAL A 433 30.35 15.63 -4.75
N LEU A 434 30.40 14.46 -5.42
CA LEU A 434 29.22 13.85 -6.01
C LEU A 434 28.27 13.32 -4.95
N LEU A 435 28.76 12.52 -4.02
CA LEU A 435 27.94 11.91 -2.97
C LEU A 435 27.17 12.92 -2.11
N PRO A 436 27.78 14.03 -1.62
CA PRO A 436 27.05 15.07 -0.90
C PRO A 436 26.01 15.80 -1.76
N ASN A 437 26.27 16.00 -3.05
CA ASN A 437 25.32 16.62 -3.99
C ASN A 437 24.08 15.73 -4.17
N GLU A 438 24.27 14.45 -4.45
CA GLU A 438 23.17 13.49 -4.60
C GLU A 438 22.34 13.37 -3.32
N ASN A 439 23.00 13.19 -2.18
CA ASN A 439 22.32 13.14 -0.88
C ASN A 439 21.60 14.45 -0.55
N GLY A 440 22.12 15.59 -0.99
CA GLY A 440 21.48 16.89 -0.88
C GLY A 440 20.14 16.94 -1.62
N LYS A 441 20.05 16.38 -2.83
CA LYS A 441 18.82 16.27 -3.63
C LYS A 441 17.82 15.27 -3.01
N LEU A 442 18.33 14.16 -2.49
CA LEU A 442 17.50 13.13 -1.85
C LEU A 442 16.97 13.54 -0.48
N ARG A 443 17.51 14.62 0.12
CA ARG A 443 17.20 15.07 1.48
C ARG A 443 15.72 15.41 1.71
N SER A 444 14.99 15.81 0.67
CA SER A 444 13.56 16.12 0.76
C SER A 444 12.70 14.89 1.05
N GLY A 445 13.19 13.69 0.72
CA GLY A 445 12.46 12.45 0.84
C GLY A 445 11.21 12.37 -0.07
N ILE A 446 10.59 11.21 -0.10
CA ILE A 446 9.38 10.93 -0.88
C ILE A 446 8.19 10.86 0.09
N PRO A 447 7.13 11.66 -0.07
CA PRO A 447 5.97 11.61 0.81
C PRO A 447 5.21 10.30 0.65
N ILE A 448 4.79 9.71 1.78
CA ILE A 448 3.98 8.49 1.83
C ILE A 448 2.57 8.89 2.24
N SER A 449 1.78 9.38 1.29
CA SER A 449 0.46 9.98 1.53
C SER A 449 -0.52 9.06 2.27
N ILE A 450 -0.43 7.75 2.02
CA ILE A 450 -1.29 6.74 2.64
C ILE A 450 -1.09 6.66 4.16
N MET A 451 0.13 6.87 4.66
CA MET A 451 0.42 6.87 6.09
C MET A 451 -0.36 7.96 6.82
N LYS A 452 -0.25 9.19 6.32
CA LYS A 452 -0.93 10.36 6.90
C LYS A 452 -2.45 10.25 6.79
N ALA A 453 -2.95 9.80 5.65
CA ALA A 453 -4.39 9.65 5.43
C ALA A 453 -5.03 8.63 6.38
N TRP A 454 -4.26 7.64 6.84
CA TRP A 454 -4.73 6.62 7.78
C TRP A 454 -4.31 6.89 9.23
N GLY A 455 -3.76 8.07 9.53
CA GLY A 455 -3.44 8.50 10.89
C GLY A 455 -2.18 7.86 11.48
N PHE A 456 -1.30 7.29 10.63
CA PHE A 456 -0.02 6.76 11.07
C PHE A 456 1.05 7.85 11.01
N GLU A 457 1.74 8.07 12.12
CA GLU A 457 2.77 9.11 12.24
C GLU A 457 4.13 8.62 11.75
N GLU A 458 4.41 7.33 11.91
CA GLU A 458 5.69 6.72 11.56
C GLU A 458 5.51 5.51 10.64
N ALA A 459 6.42 5.40 9.68
CA ALA A 459 6.54 4.26 8.80
C ALA A 459 7.79 3.46 9.09
N SER A 460 7.80 2.19 8.70
CA SER A 460 8.96 1.33 8.61
C SER A 460 9.18 0.87 7.18
N THR A 461 10.42 0.64 6.82
CA THR A 461 10.77 0.11 5.50
C THR A 461 11.66 -1.10 5.64
N PHE A 462 11.48 -2.05 4.77
CA PHE A 462 12.42 -3.16 4.60
C PHE A 462 12.52 -3.56 3.12
N LEU A 463 13.61 -4.20 2.80
CA LEU A 463 13.92 -4.63 1.44
C LEU A 463 13.74 -6.14 1.34
N THR A 464 13.07 -6.54 0.29
CA THR A 464 13.02 -7.92 -0.18
C THR A 464 13.78 -8.02 -1.50
N LYS A 465 13.97 -9.22 -2.01
CA LYS A 465 14.52 -9.38 -3.35
C LYS A 465 13.60 -8.67 -4.36
N ASP A 466 14.16 -7.72 -5.11
CA ASP A 466 13.51 -6.95 -6.17
C ASP A 466 12.33 -6.05 -5.71
N SER A 467 12.17 -5.78 -4.41
CA SER A 467 11.07 -4.96 -3.91
C SER A 467 11.42 -4.12 -2.67
N LEU A 468 10.82 -2.95 -2.60
CA LEU A 468 10.79 -2.09 -1.42
C LEU A 468 9.42 -2.22 -0.75
N VAL A 469 9.41 -2.51 0.54
CA VAL A 469 8.19 -2.64 1.34
C VAL A 469 8.10 -1.50 2.35
N ILE A 470 6.96 -0.86 2.39
CA ILE A 470 6.63 0.24 3.31
C ILE A 470 5.45 -0.19 4.17
N THR A 471 5.60 -0.09 5.49
CA THR A 471 4.57 -0.46 6.48
C THR A 471 4.46 0.62 7.54
N PRO A 472 3.35 0.71 8.30
CA PRO A 472 3.34 1.45 9.55
C PRO A 472 4.40 0.89 10.50
N ALA A 473 5.05 1.77 11.27
CA ALA A 473 5.92 1.32 12.34
C ALA A 473 5.08 0.61 13.40
N SER A 474 5.61 -0.49 13.93
CA SER A 474 5.01 -1.13 15.11
C SER A 474 5.17 -0.21 16.32
N SER A 475 4.05 0.21 16.89
CA SER A 475 3.99 0.98 18.14
C SER A 475 4.48 0.18 19.33
#